data_e57a42775aaee6c8d6e752850b0935f9
#
_entry.id   e57a42775aaee6c8d6e752850b0935f9
#
_cell.length_a   1.000
_cell.length_b   1.000
_cell.length_c   1.000
_cell.angle_alpha   90.00
_cell.angle_beta   90.00
_cell.angle_gamma   90.00
#
_symmetry.space_group_name_H-M   'P 1'
#
loop_
_entity.id
_entity.type
_entity.pdbx_description
1 polymer ?
#
loop_
_entity_poly.entity_id
_entity_poly.type
_entity_poly.pdbx_seq_one_letter_code
_entity_poly.pdbx_strand_id
1 'polypeptide(L)'
;MTQDNQGKKTAGVDGIKALRPNQRLKLIKELTLKGYKAKALRRVWIPKPGREEKRGLGIPTMKDRAMQALVKSALEPYWEAQFEGTSYGFRPGRSAHDAIGRIYSGINQCSGGKYVLDADIAKCFDKINHEYLLSKVDCPYLIKRIIKQWLQSGVMDNGVFEETDSGTPQGGVISPLLANIALHGMINDTMNKFPKSFYRNGKQVRDNQPKIIRYADDFVIIHNEYEVILQCKEIIAQWLKKAGLELKPEKTSIRHTLKSIEHDGQTVDPGFDFLGFNIRSYSKGKHRSGKTPRGKIIGSKTLIKPSKKKILAHHEALKEVIKDNKKAPQAALIARLNPIILGWCNYYRTVASKETFASENNVLWNMLRAWTVNRKKKKTPLYEALRKYFSYGKYGKWTFQTEEAVLYYHAETEIKRHQLVKPDASPYDGNWTYWSKRRGTYTGTPARVSRLLKKQKGICPQCKQHFTPEDLIEVDHIIPKSKGGLDTYNNLQALHRHCHEAKSKNDYLYDWHL
;
A
#
# COMPACT_ATOMS: atom_id res chain seq x y z
N MET A 1 12.84 -2.88 13.67
CA MET A 1 12.72 -2.59 12.22
C MET A 1 13.26 -3.72 11.33
N THR A 2 14.55 -4.06 11.36
CA THR A 2 15.13 -5.02 10.40
C THR A 2 14.70 -6.48 10.56
N GLN A 3 14.11 -6.86 11.67
CA GLN A 3 13.65 -8.22 11.97
C GLN A 3 12.13 -8.38 12.13
N ASP A 4 11.37 -7.30 11.97
CA ASP A 4 9.91 -7.31 12.16
C ASP A 4 9.12 -7.39 10.86
N ASN A 5 9.79 -7.30 9.71
CA ASN A 5 9.16 -7.37 8.39
C ASN A 5 9.07 -8.81 7.84
N GLN A 6 8.32 -8.99 6.75
CA GLN A 6 8.18 -10.30 6.09
C GLN A 6 9.51 -10.89 5.59
N GLY A 7 10.50 -10.04 5.27
CA GLY A 7 11.83 -10.44 4.82
C GLY A 7 12.74 -11.01 5.91
N LYS A 8 12.31 -11.01 7.18
CA LYS A 8 13.11 -11.49 8.34
C LYS A 8 13.60 -12.95 8.22
N LYS A 9 12.95 -13.77 7.41
CA LYS A 9 13.32 -15.19 7.23
C LYS A 9 14.34 -15.42 6.11
N THR A 10 14.73 -14.38 5.36
CA THR A 10 15.63 -14.49 4.21
C THR A 10 17.01 -13.92 4.54
N ALA A 11 18.04 -14.74 4.52
CA ALA A 11 19.42 -14.33 4.76
C ALA A 11 20.03 -13.61 3.56
N GLY A 12 20.99 -12.72 3.78
CA GLY A 12 21.91 -12.21 2.76
C GLY A 12 22.99 -13.22 2.38
N VAL A 13 24.09 -12.76 1.79
CA VAL A 13 25.29 -13.58 1.50
C VAL A 13 25.98 -14.08 2.77
N ASP A 14 25.72 -13.43 3.91
CA ASP A 14 26.23 -13.79 5.23
C ASP A 14 25.52 -15.00 5.87
N GLY A 15 24.47 -15.55 5.26
CA GLY A 15 23.69 -16.66 5.79
C GLY A 15 22.84 -16.31 7.03
N ILE A 16 22.92 -15.07 7.55
CA ILE A 16 22.27 -14.66 8.81
C ILE A 16 20.81 -14.27 8.55
N LYS A 17 19.86 -15.03 9.12
CA LYS A 17 18.42 -14.75 9.04
C LYS A 17 17.93 -13.84 10.16
N ALA A 18 18.43 -14.05 11.38
CA ALA A 18 18.04 -13.30 12.56
C ALA A 18 19.21 -13.22 13.56
N LEU A 19 19.23 -12.16 14.36
CA LEU A 19 20.23 -11.95 15.41
C LEU A 19 19.59 -12.21 16.78
N ARG A 20 20.31 -12.93 17.65
CA ARG A 20 19.99 -13.07 19.08
C ARG A 20 20.21 -11.71 19.79
N PRO A 21 19.59 -11.47 20.96
CA PRO A 21 19.72 -10.19 21.68
C PRO A 21 21.16 -9.71 21.85
N ASN A 22 22.07 -10.56 22.31
CA ASN A 22 23.49 -10.22 22.49
C ASN A 22 24.19 -9.85 21.16
N GLN A 23 23.84 -10.54 20.07
CA GLN A 23 24.38 -10.22 18.74
C GLN A 23 23.85 -8.87 18.23
N ARG A 24 22.64 -8.46 18.61
CA ARG A 24 22.09 -7.12 18.29
C ARG A 24 22.88 -6.02 18.99
N LEU A 25 23.21 -6.22 20.29
CA LEU A 25 24.05 -5.28 21.03
C LEU A 25 25.48 -5.17 20.45
N LYS A 26 26.08 -6.31 20.05
CA LYS A 26 27.36 -6.30 19.35
C LYS A 26 27.28 -5.54 18.02
N LEU A 27 26.23 -5.80 17.21
CA LEU A 27 26.04 -5.11 15.94
C LEU A 27 25.95 -3.59 16.10
N ILE A 28 25.30 -3.07 17.15
CA ILE A 28 25.19 -1.62 17.39
C ILE A 28 26.60 -0.98 17.49
N LYS A 29 27.55 -1.63 18.17
CA LYS A 29 28.94 -1.17 18.28
C LYS A 29 29.67 -1.18 16.93
N GLU A 30 29.24 -2.04 16.01
CA GLU A 30 29.84 -2.19 14.67
C GLU A 30 29.25 -1.27 13.61
N LEU A 31 28.12 -0.58 13.92
CA LEU A 31 27.47 0.36 13.00
C LEU A 31 28.17 1.72 13.02
N THR A 32 29.34 1.78 12.41
CA THR A 32 30.13 3.00 12.26
C THR A 32 30.21 3.39 10.78
N LEU A 33 30.12 4.69 10.46
CA LEU A 33 30.24 5.20 9.09
C LEU A 33 31.67 5.14 8.58
N LYS A 34 32.64 5.35 9.50
CA LYS A 34 34.08 5.29 9.19
C LYS A 34 34.50 3.83 9.02
N GLY A 35 35.16 3.51 7.91
CA GLY A 35 35.63 2.14 7.63
C GLY A 35 34.53 1.15 7.16
N TYR A 36 33.29 1.60 7.01
CA TYR A 36 32.23 0.74 6.49
C TYR A 36 32.50 0.32 5.04
N LYS A 37 32.25 -0.97 4.77
CA LYS A 37 32.29 -1.57 3.42
C LYS A 37 31.01 -2.37 3.19
N ALA A 38 30.28 -2.04 2.12
CA ALA A 38 29.09 -2.78 1.70
C ALA A 38 29.49 -4.17 1.18
N LYS A 39 28.62 -5.15 1.42
CA LYS A 39 28.77 -6.51 0.85
C LYS A 39 27.83 -6.71 -0.31
N ALA A 40 28.17 -7.64 -1.19
CA ALA A 40 27.30 -8.05 -2.30
C ALA A 40 25.93 -8.49 -1.80
N LEU A 41 24.92 -8.30 -2.61
CA LEU A 41 23.55 -8.72 -2.34
C LEU A 41 23.35 -10.18 -2.76
N ARG A 42 22.49 -10.91 -2.06
CA ARG A 42 22.08 -12.24 -2.50
C ARG A 42 20.83 -12.13 -3.38
N ARG A 43 20.88 -12.64 -4.61
CA ARG A 43 19.73 -12.68 -5.51
C ARG A 43 18.71 -13.73 -5.03
N VAL A 44 17.44 -13.34 -5.01
CA VAL A 44 16.31 -14.22 -4.75
C VAL A 44 15.23 -13.91 -5.78
N TRP A 45 14.83 -14.91 -6.54
CA TRP A 45 13.82 -14.78 -7.59
C TRP A 45 12.41 -15.05 -7.03
N ILE A 46 11.50 -14.08 -7.17
CA ILE A 46 10.10 -14.21 -6.76
C ILE A 46 9.21 -14.19 -8.00
N PRO A 47 8.27 -15.16 -8.16
CA PRO A 47 7.35 -15.15 -9.28
C PRO A 47 6.44 -13.93 -9.24
N LYS A 48 6.19 -13.29 -10.39
CA LYS A 48 5.20 -12.24 -10.51
C LYS A 48 3.81 -12.87 -10.59
N PRO A 49 2.83 -12.42 -9.78
CA PRO A 49 1.49 -12.98 -9.81
C PRO A 49 0.87 -12.96 -11.22
N GLY A 50 0.44 -14.12 -11.72
CA GLY A 50 -0.20 -14.26 -13.04
C GLY A 50 0.71 -14.04 -14.25
N ARG A 51 2.03 -14.21 -14.10
CA ARG A 51 3.03 -14.14 -15.18
C ARG A 51 4.13 -15.17 -14.95
N GLU A 52 4.74 -15.66 -16.01
CA GLU A 52 5.93 -16.54 -15.95
C GLU A 52 7.19 -15.78 -15.51
N GLU A 53 7.19 -14.47 -15.71
CA GLU A 53 8.30 -13.57 -15.39
C GLU A 53 8.55 -13.50 -13.88
N LYS A 54 9.81 -13.64 -13.48
CA LYS A 54 10.25 -13.52 -12.09
C LYS A 54 10.80 -12.11 -11.80
N ARG A 55 10.72 -11.71 -10.54
CA ARG A 55 11.34 -10.48 -10.01
C ARG A 55 12.56 -10.87 -9.20
N GLY A 56 13.74 -10.36 -9.56
CA GLY A 56 14.96 -10.55 -8.81
C GLY A 56 15.04 -9.58 -7.63
N LEU A 57 15.05 -10.09 -6.41
CA LEU A 57 15.31 -9.28 -5.22
C LEU A 57 16.77 -9.39 -4.81
N GLY A 58 17.41 -8.27 -4.50
CA GLY A 58 18.74 -8.22 -3.90
C GLY A 58 18.64 -8.15 -2.37
N ILE A 59 19.05 -9.18 -1.68
CA ILE A 59 18.93 -9.30 -0.22
C ILE A 59 20.24 -8.88 0.45
N PRO A 60 20.29 -7.73 1.15
CA PRO A 60 21.49 -7.28 1.87
C PRO A 60 21.80 -8.16 3.08
N THR A 61 23.04 -8.12 3.55
CA THR A 61 23.44 -8.73 4.83
C THR A 61 22.69 -8.08 6.00
N MET A 62 22.68 -8.73 7.15
CA MET A 62 22.02 -8.16 8.33
C MET A 62 22.67 -6.84 8.76
N LYS A 63 24.01 -6.72 8.67
CA LYS A 63 24.74 -5.47 8.95
C LYS A 63 24.36 -4.36 7.98
N ASP A 64 24.29 -4.68 6.67
CA ASP A 64 23.90 -3.69 5.66
C ASP A 64 22.45 -3.23 5.85
N ARG A 65 21.52 -4.14 6.17
CA ARG A 65 20.13 -3.76 6.48
C ARG A 65 20.06 -2.79 7.67
N ALA A 66 20.84 -3.04 8.72
CA ALA A 66 20.87 -2.17 9.89
C ALA A 66 21.45 -0.80 9.55
N MET A 67 22.57 -0.76 8.79
CA MET A 67 23.17 0.49 8.33
C MET A 67 22.25 1.26 7.38
N GLN A 68 21.59 0.57 6.43
CA GLN A 68 20.59 1.18 5.56
C GLN A 68 19.41 1.76 6.34
N ALA A 69 18.94 1.08 7.39
CA ALA A 69 17.88 1.59 8.25
C ALA A 69 18.32 2.85 9.01
N LEU A 70 19.55 2.87 9.52
CA LEU A 70 20.12 4.03 10.22
C LEU A 70 20.22 5.24 9.28
N VAL A 71 20.81 5.05 8.10
CA VAL A 71 20.96 6.13 7.09
C VAL A 71 19.58 6.58 6.58
N LYS A 72 18.64 5.65 6.35
CA LYS A 72 17.26 5.99 5.99
C LYS A 72 16.62 6.89 7.05
N SER A 73 16.74 6.52 8.34
CA SER A 73 16.17 7.31 9.43
C SER A 73 16.74 8.73 9.53
N ALA A 74 17.98 8.92 9.09
CA ALA A 74 18.62 10.23 9.06
C ALA A 74 18.15 11.09 7.84
N LEU A 75 17.96 10.46 6.67
CA LEU A 75 17.62 11.16 5.43
C LEU A 75 16.10 11.38 5.24
N GLU A 76 15.29 10.44 5.71
CA GLU A 76 13.85 10.43 5.43
C GLU A 76 13.12 11.69 5.93
N PRO A 77 13.39 12.24 7.15
CA PRO A 77 12.73 13.46 7.61
C PRO A 77 13.01 14.67 6.70
N TYR A 78 14.24 14.84 6.26
CA TYR A 78 14.65 15.90 5.36
C TYR A 78 13.94 15.82 3.99
N TRP A 79 13.93 14.62 3.40
CA TRP A 79 13.29 14.41 2.09
C TRP A 79 11.77 14.43 2.15
N GLU A 80 11.16 13.96 3.23
CA GLU A 80 9.71 14.02 3.42
C GLU A 80 9.18 15.47 3.45
N ALA A 81 9.98 16.42 3.92
CA ALA A 81 9.64 17.83 3.88
C ALA A 81 9.68 18.43 2.46
N GLN A 82 10.41 17.82 1.53
CA GLN A 82 10.61 18.32 0.16
C GLN A 82 9.74 17.62 -0.88
N PHE A 83 9.42 16.33 -0.67
CA PHE A 83 8.65 15.56 -1.65
C PHE A 83 7.32 16.19 -2.00
N GLU A 84 6.99 16.15 -3.28
CA GLU A 84 5.73 16.67 -3.82
C GLU A 84 4.52 16.09 -3.10
N GLY A 85 3.53 16.93 -2.79
CA GLY A 85 2.33 16.57 -2.04
C GLY A 85 1.44 15.52 -2.71
N THR A 86 1.61 15.28 -4.02
CA THR A 86 0.87 14.29 -4.82
C THR A 86 1.69 13.04 -5.15
N SER A 87 2.84 12.86 -4.51
CA SER A 87 3.62 11.62 -4.51
C SER A 87 3.33 10.80 -3.25
N TYR A 88 2.98 9.52 -3.38
CA TYR A 88 2.44 8.71 -2.27
C TYR A 88 3.19 7.41 -1.99
N GLY A 89 3.74 6.74 -3.01
CA GLY A 89 4.37 5.42 -2.86
C GLY A 89 5.61 5.45 -1.95
N PHE A 90 5.73 4.46 -1.08
CA PHE A 90 6.85 4.26 -0.14
C PHE A 90 7.10 5.41 0.86
N ARG A 91 6.15 6.30 1.03
CA ARG A 91 6.25 7.44 1.95
C ARG A 91 5.50 7.14 3.25
N PRO A 92 6.06 7.50 4.42
CA PRO A 92 5.41 7.27 5.70
C PRO A 92 4.11 8.08 5.82
N GLY A 93 3.08 7.48 6.43
CA GLY A 93 1.78 8.11 6.63
C GLY A 93 0.94 8.32 5.36
N ARG A 94 1.40 7.88 4.19
CA ARG A 94 0.73 7.96 2.88
C ARG A 94 0.39 6.57 2.34
N SER A 95 -0.62 6.48 1.47
CA SER A 95 -1.13 5.20 0.97
C SER A 95 -1.70 5.27 -0.44
N ALA A 96 -1.99 4.10 -1.00
CA ALA A 96 -2.72 3.97 -2.26
C ALA A 96 -4.10 4.67 -2.19
N HIS A 97 -4.77 4.62 -1.03
CA HIS A 97 -6.07 5.27 -0.86
C HIS A 97 -5.99 6.81 -0.93
N ASP A 98 -4.85 7.40 -0.50
CA ASP A 98 -4.61 8.84 -0.67
C ASP A 98 -4.47 9.20 -2.15
N ALA A 99 -3.72 8.42 -2.92
CA ALA A 99 -3.59 8.61 -4.37
C ALA A 99 -4.95 8.49 -5.08
N ILE A 100 -5.72 7.44 -4.79
CA ILE A 100 -7.06 7.21 -5.35
C ILE A 100 -8.02 8.34 -4.99
N GLY A 101 -8.02 8.80 -3.74
CA GLY A 101 -8.86 9.93 -3.33
C GLY A 101 -8.45 11.26 -3.98
N ARG A 102 -7.16 11.46 -4.25
CA ARG A 102 -6.65 12.63 -4.97
C ARG A 102 -7.07 12.58 -6.45
N ILE A 103 -7.01 11.42 -7.10
CA ILE A 103 -7.52 11.21 -8.46
C ILE A 103 -9.02 11.52 -8.51
N TYR A 104 -9.81 10.99 -7.57
CA TYR A 104 -11.24 11.28 -7.47
C TYR A 104 -11.51 12.79 -7.39
N SER A 105 -10.79 13.48 -6.53
CA SER A 105 -10.91 14.94 -6.39
C SER A 105 -10.53 15.66 -7.67
N GLY A 106 -9.48 15.22 -8.37
CA GLY A 106 -9.03 15.81 -9.64
C GLY A 106 -10.06 15.68 -10.78
N ILE A 107 -10.72 14.52 -10.87
CA ILE A 107 -11.74 14.25 -11.90
C ILE A 107 -13.02 15.08 -11.64
N ASN A 108 -13.43 15.22 -10.38
CA ASN A 108 -14.69 15.84 -10.00
C ASN A 108 -14.65 17.37 -9.84
N GLN A 109 -13.60 18.05 -10.27
CA GLN A 109 -13.53 19.52 -10.17
C GLN A 109 -14.37 20.25 -11.21
N CYS A 110 -14.56 19.66 -12.39
CA CYS A 110 -15.31 20.26 -13.50
C CYS A 110 -16.20 19.21 -14.19
N SER A 111 -17.14 19.69 -15.00
CA SER A 111 -17.98 18.86 -15.87
C SER A 111 -17.21 18.29 -17.07
N GLY A 112 -17.77 17.29 -17.74
CA GLY A 112 -17.33 16.81 -19.05
C GLY A 112 -16.34 15.65 -19.07
N GLY A 113 -16.00 15.07 -17.90
CA GLY A 113 -14.96 14.04 -17.83
C GLY A 113 -13.56 14.61 -17.99
N LYS A 114 -12.55 13.74 -18.06
CA LYS A 114 -11.14 14.12 -18.15
C LYS A 114 -10.36 13.17 -19.04
N TYR A 115 -9.39 13.70 -19.77
CA TYR A 115 -8.32 12.91 -20.37
C TYR A 115 -7.34 12.49 -19.28
N VAL A 116 -6.83 11.29 -19.40
CA VAL A 116 -5.95 10.66 -18.41
C VAL A 116 -4.81 9.97 -19.14
N LEU A 117 -3.59 10.30 -18.78
CA LEU A 117 -2.42 9.47 -19.06
C LEU A 117 -2.23 8.55 -17.86
N ASP A 118 -2.32 7.26 -18.08
CA ASP A 118 -1.94 6.20 -17.13
C ASP A 118 -0.61 5.62 -17.58
N ALA A 119 0.43 5.71 -16.75
CA ALA A 119 1.79 5.40 -17.15
C ALA A 119 2.59 4.73 -16.02
N ASP A 120 3.53 3.86 -16.42
CA ASP A 120 4.47 3.13 -15.58
C ASP A 120 5.90 3.37 -16.07
N ILE A 121 6.85 3.52 -15.16
CA ILE A 121 8.28 3.68 -15.49
C ILE A 121 8.90 2.28 -15.66
N ALA A 122 9.53 2.03 -16.80
CA ALA A 122 10.13 0.75 -17.11
C ALA A 122 11.30 0.43 -16.18
N LYS A 123 11.19 -0.69 -15.44
CA LYS A 123 12.25 -1.21 -14.56
C LYS A 123 12.91 -0.11 -13.69
N CYS A 124 12.08 0.79 -13.10
CA CYS A 124 12.55 1.98 -12.40
C CYS A 124 13.70 1.67 -11.41
N PHE A 125 13.52 0.67 -10.54
CA PHE A 125 14.54 0.30 -9.56
C PHE A 125 15.83 -0.25 -10.20
N ASP A 126 15.76 -0.85 -11.38
CA ASP A 126 16.89 -1.55 -12.01
C ASP A 126 17.69 -0.63 -12.97
N LYS A 127 17.14 0.53 -13.38
CA LYS A 127 17.72 1.39 -14.40
C LYS A 127 18.10 2.79 -13.95
N ILE A 128 17.82 3.20 -12.69
CA ILE A 128 18.20 4.54 -12.20
C ILE A 128 19.71 4.73 -12.35
N ASN A 129 20.11 5.80 -13.06
CA ASN A 129 21.51 6.16 -13.21
C ASN A 129 22.11 6.53 -11.84
N HIS A 130 23.24 5.92 -11.49
CA HIS A 130 23.89 6.10 -10.18
C HIS A 130 24.42 7.53 -9.99
N GLU A 131 25.04 8.12 -11.00
CA GLU A 131 25.59 9.48 -10.92
C GLU A 131 24.47 10.52 -10.75
N TYR A 132 23.40 10.38 -11.55
CA TYR A 132 22.21 11.22 -11.41
C TYR A 132 21.60 11.11 -10.01
N LEU A 133 21.42 9.90 -9.48
CA LEU A 133 20.90 9.71 -8.13
C LEU A 133 21.82 10.35 -7.08
N LEU A 134 23.12 10.08 -7.16
CA LEU A 134 24.12 10.64 -6.21
C LEU A 134 24.24 12.16 -6.31
N SER A 135 24.01 12.76 -7.48
CA SER A 135 23.95 14.23 -7.60
C SER A 135 22.76 14.83 -6.86
N LYS A 136 21.64 14.12 -6.85
CA LYS A 136 20.42 14.55 -6.14
C LYS A 136 20.46 14.34 -4.63
N VAL A 137 21.15 13.29 -4.16
CA VAL A 137 21.21 13.01 -2.72
C VAL A 137 21.99 14.10 -2.00
N ASP A 138 21.28 14.99 -1.33
CA ASP A 138 21.85 16.02 -0.47
C ASP A 138 22.09 15.44 0.92
N CYS A 139 23.35 15.16 1.24
CA CYS A 139 23.76 14.59 2.51
C CYS A 139 25.29 14.70 2.71
N PRO A 140 25.79 14.55 3.97
CA PRO A 140 27.22 14.52 4.27
C PRO A 140 27.99 13.51 3.43
N TYR A 141 29.22 13.85 3.06
CA TYR A 141 30.10 13.04 2.20
C TYR A 141 30.20 11.57 2.63
N LEU A 142 30.36 11.30 3.93
CA LEU A 142 30.47 9.92 4.44
C LEU A 142 29.19 9.09 4.13
N ILE A 143 28.02 9.69 4.27
CA ILE A 143 26.74 9.04 3.94
C ILE A 143 26.65 8.81 2.43
N LYS A 144 26.97 9.82 1.61
CA LYS A 144 26.98 9.71 0.15
C LYS A 144 27.91 8.59 -0.34
N ARG A 145 29.12 8.48 0.25
CA ARG A 145 30.05 7.39 -0.02
C ARG A 145 29.46 6.01 0.29
N ILE A 146 28.77 5.86 1.40
CA ILE A 146 28.13 4.59 1.78
C ILE A 146 26.99 4.26 0.81
N ILE A 147 26.18 5.23 0.42
CA ILE A 147 25.13 5.03 -0.58
C ILE A 147 25.73 4.57 -1.91
N LYS A 148 26.83 5.20 -2.35
CA LYS A 148 27.55 4.78 -3.55
C LYS A 148 28.00 3.32 -3.46
N GLN A 149 28.54 2.90 -2.31
CA GLN A 149 28.96 1.50 -2.11
C GLN A 149 27.77 0.53 -2.21
N TRP A 150 26.58 0.86 -1.68
CA TRP A 150 25.40 0.01 -1.82
C TRP A 150 24.91 -0.11 -3.26
N LEU A 151 24.98 0.98 -4.03
CA LEU A 151 24.60 0.99 -5.43
C LEU A 151 25.54 0.11 -6.27
N GLN A 152 26.82 0.09 -5.94
CA GLN A 152 27.89 -0.62 -6.64
C GLN A 152 28.29 -1.96 -6.00
N SER A 153 27.52 -2.45 -4.99
CA SER A 153 27.89 -3.63 -4.21
C SER A 153 27.83 -4.95 -4.98
N GLY A 154 27.25 -4.96 -6.16
CA GLY A 154 27.03 -6.17 -6.95
C GLY A 154 26.03 -7.14 -6.34
N VAL A 155 25.74 -8.19 -7.07
CA VAL A 155 24.76 -9.22 -6.70
C VAL A 155 25.36 -10.60 -6.89
N MET A 156 25.17 -11.48 -5.90
CA MET A 156 25.47 -12.90 -5.99
C MET A 156 24.23 -13.67 -6.42
N ASP A 157 24.22 -14.22 -7.61
CA ASP A 157 23.16 -15.11 -8.11
C ASP A 157 23.71 -16.52 -8.30
N ASN A 158 23.18 -17.47 -7.52
CA ASN A 158 23.60 -18.89 -7.55
C ASN A 158 25.14 -19.09 -7.47
N GLY A 159 25.84 -18.23 -6.73
CA GLY A 159 27.30 -18.32 -6.56
C GLY A 159 28.11 -17.52 -7.60
N VAL A 160 27.47 -16.92 -8.60
CA VAL A 160 28.11 -16.05 -9.59
C VAL A 160 27.94 -14.60 -9.17
N PHE A 161 29.01 -13.83 -9.19
CA PHE A 161 29.00 -12.39 -8.91
C PHE A 161 28.67 -11.60 -10.18
N GLU A 162 27.71 -10.70 -10.08
CA GLU A 162 27.30 -9.75 -11.13
C GLU A 162 27.53 -8.34 -10.61
N GLU A 163 28.21 -7.52 -11.38
CA GLU A 163 28.34 -6.09 -11.10
C GLU A 163 27.01 -5.34 -11.30
N THR A 164 26.85 -4.20 -10.63
CA THR A 164 25.68 -3.34 -10.75
C THR A 164 26.11 -1.94 -11.15
N ASP A 165 25.88 -1.58 -12.43
CA ASP A 165 26.23 -0.27 -12.98
C ASP A 165 25.09 0.73 -12.96
N SER A 166 23.87 0.24 -12.71
CA SER A 166 22.66 1.05 -12.62
C SER A 166 21.65 0.46 -11.63
N GLY A 167 20.69 1.27 -11.26
CA GLY A 167 19.58 0.86 -10.41
C GLY A 167 19.84 0.94 -8.91
N THR A 168 18.77 0.74 -8.17
CA THR A 168 18.80 0.56 -6.72
C THR A 168 18.34 -0.85 -6.40
N PRO A 169 19.02 -1.60 -5.51
CA PRO A 169 18.68 -2.99 -5.26
C PRO A 169 17.23 -3.18 -4.80
N GLN A 170 16.41 -3.90 -5.56
CA GLN A 170 15.07 -4.27 -5.11
C GLN A 170 15.18 -5.21 -3.90
N GLY A 171 14.76 -4.70 -2.72
CA GLY A 171 14.85 -5.43 -1.45
C GLY A 171 15.76 -4.79 -0.41
N GLY A 172 16.53 -3.76 -0.76
CA GLY A 172 17.24 -2.91 0.18
C GLY A 172 16.27 -2.05 1.01
N VAL A 173 16.62 -1.81 2.27
CA VAL A 173 15.78 -1.02 3.20
C VAL A 173 15.67 0.44 2.77
N ILE A 174 16.74 1.01 2.20
CA ILE A 174 16.81 2.42 1.76
C ILE A 174 16.34 2.61 0.31
N SER A 175 16.31 1.55 -0.50
CA SER A 175 16.04 1.65 -1.96
C SER A 175 14.72 2.37 -2.31
N PRO A 176 13.61 2.19 -1.57
CA PRO A 176 12.38 2.94 -1.83
C PRO A 176 12.54 4.46 -1.63
N LEU A 177 13.32 4.89 -0.64
CA LEU A 177 13.63 6.31 -0.41
C LEU A 177 14.49 6.86 -1.56
N LEU A 178 15.53 6.14 -1.95
CA LEU A 178 16.41 6.54 -3.05
C LEU A 178 15.66 6.65 -4.39
N ALA A 179 14.73 5.73 -4.67
CA ALA A 179 13.87 5.81 -5.86
C ALA A 179 12.97 7.05 -5.81
N ASN A 180 12.41 7.39 -4.65
CA ASN A 180 11.63 8.63 -4.50
C ASN A 180 12.49 9.88 -4.68
N ILE A 181 13.73 9.89 -4.19
CA ILE A 181 14.70 10.98 -4.39
C ILE A 181 15.03 11.13 -5.89
N ALA A 182 15.31 10.03 -6.59
CA ALA A 182 15.57 10.06 -8.03
C ALA A 182 14.41 10.67 -8.81
N LEU A 183 13.17 10.34 -8.46
CA LEU A 183 11.96 10.81 -9.13
C LEU A 183 11.42 12.15 -8.60
N HIS A 184 12.01 12.69 -7.53
CA HIS A 184 11.62 14.01 -7.01
C HIS A 184 11.88 15.11 -8.02
N GLY A 185 10.97 16.06 -8.13
CA GLY A 185 11.01 17.16 -9.12
C GLY A 185 10.24 16.85 -10.41
N MET A 186 10.04 15.58 -10.78
CA MET A 186 9.30 15.23 -12.01
C MET A 186 7.91 15.88 -12.08
N ILE A 187 7.18 15.89 -10.98
CA ILE A 187 5.83 16.46 -10.91
C ILE A 187 5.91 17.98 -11.06
N ASN A 188 6.72 18.63 -10.24
CA ASN A 188 6.82 20.09 -10.22
C ASN A 188 7.41 20.64 -11.53
N ASP A 189 8.47 20.03 -12.04
CA ASP A 189 9.11 20.45 -13.31
C ASP A 189 8.14 20.33 -14.49
N THR A 190 7.32 19.26 -14.52
CA THR A 190 6.28 19.09 -15.53
C THR A 190 5.18 20.13 -15.37
N MET A 191 4.64 20.31 -14.15
CA MET A 191 3.58 21.28 -13.88
C MET A 191 4.00 22.72 -14.19
N ASN A 192 5.24 23.09 -13.91
CA ASN A 192 5.77 24.43 -14.14
C ASN A 192 5.89 24.81 -15.64
N LYS A 193 5.79 23.83 -16.56
CA LYS A 193 5.70 24.10 -18.00
C LYS A 193 4.33 24.60 -18.43
N PHE A 194 3.31 24.51 -17.57
CA PHE A 194 1.96 24.93 -17.86
C PHE A 194 1.56 26.12 -16.98
N PRO A 195 0.94 27.18 -17.55
CA PRO A 195 0.53 28.35 -16.78
C PRO A 195 -0.61 27.97 -15.81
N LYS A 196 -0.59 28.53 -14.60
CA LYS A 196 -1.68 28.36 -13.61
C LYS A 196 -2.99 28.97 -14.11
N SER A 197 -2.91 30.06 -14.87
CA SER A 197 -4.06 30.69 -15.51
C SER A 197 -3.63 31.34 -16.83
N PHE A 198 -4.56 31.43 -17.78
CA PHE A 198 -4.38 32.15 -19.04
C PHE A 198 -5.73 32.71 -19.51
N TYR A 199 -5.70 33.61 -20.50
CA TYR A 199 -6.89 34.15 -21.11
C TYR A 199 -7.24 33.39 -22.40
N ARG A 200 -8.51 32.96 -22.54
CA ARG A 200 -9.05 32.34 -23.74
C ARG A 200 -10.36 33.03 -24.10
N ASN A 201 -10.46 33.62 -25.29
CA ASN A 201 -11.64 34.37 -25.75
C ASN A 201 -12.11 35.43 -24.72
N GLY A 202 -11.19 36.22 -24.18
CA GLY A 202 -11.48 37.26 -23.18
C GLY A 202 -11.82 36.77 -21.77
N LYS A 203 -11.90 35.46 -21.56
CA LYS A 203 -12.20 34.86 -20.23
C LYS A 203 -10.95 34.27 -19.59
N GLN A 204 -10.70 34.58 -18.33
CA GLN A 204 -9.62 33.96 -17.56
C GLN A 204 -9.95 32.49 -17.29
N VAL A 205 -9.12 31.59 -17.82
CA VAL A 205 -9.12 30.15 -17.47
C VAL A 205 -8.16 29.98 -16.30
N ARG A 206 -8.70 29.56 -15.16
CA ARG A 206 -7.94 29.27 -13.93
C ARG A 206 -7.79 27.75 -13.78
N ASP A 207 -6.80 27.31 -12.99
CA ASP A 207 -6.56 25.87 -12.73
C ASP A 207 -6.27 25.04 -14.00
N ASN A 208 -5.50 25.57 -14.94
CA ASN A 208 -5.15 24.89 -16.20
C ASN A 208 -3.97 23.94 -16.08
N GLN A 209 -3.32 23.86 -14.92
CA GLN A 209 -2.20 22.94 -14.76
C GLN A 209 -2.66 21.49 -14.72
N PRO A 210 -1.93 20.56 -15.36
CA PRO A 210 -2.21 19.13 -15.28
C PRO A 210 -2.09 18.66 -13.83
N LYS A 211 -2.94 17.71 -13.42
CA LYS A 211 -2.88 17.10 -12.10
C LYS A 211 -2.13 15.81 -12.20
N ILE A 212 -0.95 15.75 -11.61
CA ILE A 212 -0.07 14.60 -11.64
C ILE A 212 -0.11 13.93 -10.27
N ILE A 213 -0.45 12.66 -10.25
CA ILE A 213 -0.51 11.82 -9.04
C ILE A 213 0.41 10.63 -9.24
N ARG A 214 1.43 10.49 -8.38
CA ARG A 214 2.43 9.43 -8.48
C ARG A 214 2.35 8.47 -7.28
N TYR A 215 2.46 7.19 -7.55
CA TYR A 215 2.63 6.15 -6.54
C TYR A 215 3.83 5.27 -6.90
N ALA A 216 4.98 5.59 -6.36
CA ALA A 216 6.27 5.00 -6.74
C ALA A 216 6.59 5.22 -8.22
N ASP A 217 6.67 4.16 -9.00
CA ASP A 217 6.88 4.11 -10.45
C ASP A 217 5.59 4.25 -11.29
N ASP A 218 4.43 3.97 -10.72
CA ASP A 218 3.12 4.18 -11.36
C ASP A 218 2.66 5.65 -11.19
N PHE A 219 2.14 6.30 -12.22
CA PHE A 219 1.58 7.64 -12.12
C PHE A 219 0.44 7.90 -13.09
N VAL A 220 -0.38 8.89 -12.74
CA VAL A 220 -1.54 9.32 -13.53
C VAL A 220 -1.49 10.83 -13.71
N ILE A 221 -1.74 11.29 -14.95
CA ILE A 221 -1.91 12.71 -15.29
C ILE A 221 -3.34 12.94 -15.74
N ILE A 222 -3.98 13.97 -15.20
CA ILE A 222 -5.39 14.29 -15.45
C ILE A 222 -5.51 15.71 -15.98
N HIS A 223 -6.16 15.89 -17.11
CA HIS A 223 -6.45 17.22 -17.69
C HIS A 223 -7.76 17.23 -18.50
N ASN A 224 -8.27 18.41 -18.78
CA ASN A 224 -9.45 18.60 -19.63
C ASN A 224 -9.15 18.48 -21.13
N GLU A 225 -7.95 18.83 -21.53
CA GLU A 225 -7.50 18.93 -22.92
C GLU A 225 -6.56 17.79 -23.25
N TYR A 226 -6.75 17.18 -24.42
CA TYR A 226 -5.97 16.05 -24.91
C TYR A 226 -4.53 16.43 -25.20
N GLU A 227 -4.35 17.60 -25.82
CA GLU A 227 -3.06 18.15 -26.23
C GLU A 227 -2.13 18.36 -25.03
N VAL A 228 -2.69 18.81 -23.89
CA VAL A 228 -1.93 18.96 -22.63
C VAL A 228 -1.44 17.60 -22.14
N ILE A 229 -2.23 16.54 -22.27
CA ILE A 229 -1.82 15.18 -21.91
C ILE A 229 -0.68 14.69 -22.79
N LEU A 230 -0.72 14.95 -24.10
CA LEU A 230 0.36 14.60 -25.03
C LEU A 230 1.65 15.34 -24.67
N GLN A 231 1.57 16.66 -24.45
CA GLN A 231 2.73 17.46 -24.02
C GLN A 231 3.33 16.96 -22.71
N CYS A 232 2.49 16.61 -21.72
CA CYS A 232 2.96 16.03 -20.48
C CYS A 232 3.71 14.72 -20.68
N LYS A 233 3.22 13.83 -21.58
CA LYS A 233 3.87 12.56 -21.91
C LYS A 233 5.29 12.81 -22.46
N GLU A 234 5.44 13.77 -23.37
CA GLU A 234 6.74 14.12 -23.95
C GLU A 234 7.70 14.74 -22.92
N ILE A 235 7.22 15.72 -22.15
CA ILE A 235 8.01 16.39 -21.10
C ILE A 235 8.53 15.36 -20.10
N ILE A 236 7.67 14.46 -19.63
CA ILE A 236 8.07 13.42 -18.67
C ILE A 236 9.01 12.41 -19.30
N ALA A 237 8.81 12.01 -20.56
CA ALA A 237 9.73 11.13 -21.26
C ALA A 237 11.14 11.74 -21.35
N GLN A 238 11.23 13.04 -21.68
CA GLN A 238 12.51 13.76 -21.70
C GLN A 238 13.12 13.92 -20.30
N TRP A 239 12.28 14.17 -19.28
CA TRP A 239 12.72 14.28 -17.89
C TRP A 239 13.33 12.96 -17.39
N LEU A 240 12.65 11.84 -17.65
CA LEU A 240 13.08 10.50 -17.25
C LEU A 240 14.40 10.08 -17.89
N LYS A 241 14.67 10.48 -19.13
CA LYS A 241 15.96 10.22 -19.82
C LYS A 241 17.16 10.74 -19.03
N LYS A 242 17.03 11.86 -18.31
CA LYS A 242 18.09 12.41 -17.45
C LYS A 242 18.45 11.48 -16.30
N ALA A 243 17.47 10.72 -15.83
CA ALA A 243 17.63 9.73 -14.76
C ALA A 243 18.03 8.34 -15.29
N GLY A 244 18.24 8.17 -16.60
CA GLY A 244 18.45 6.87 -17.23
C GLY A 244 17.19 6.00 -17.33
N LEU A 245 16.01 6.63 -17.22
CA LEU A 245 14.71 5.96 -17.16
C LEU A 245 13.88 6.23 -18.41
N GLU A 246 12.90 5.37 -18.64
CA GLU A 246 11.97 5.48 -19.78
C GLU A 246 10.55 5.07 -19.35
N LEU A 247 9.55 5.56 -20.06
CA LEU A 247 8.17 5.09 -19.92
C LEU A 247 8.05 3.66 -20.44
N LYS A 248 7.21 2.86 -19.82
CA LYS A 248 6.88 1.51 -20.28
C LYS A 248 5.77 1.57 -21.34
N PRO A 249 6.07 1.32 -22.65
CA PRO A 249 5.08 1.51 -23.72
C PRO A 249 3.80 0.70 -23.53
N GLU A 250 3.91 -0.59 -23.15
CA GLU A 250 2.76 -1.50 -23.02
C GLU A 250 1.84 -1.14 -21.83
N LYS A 251 2.28 -0.24 -20.94
CA LYS A 251 1.51 0.22 -19.80
C LYS A 251 1.22 1.73 -19.84
N THR A 252 1.68 2.42 -20.86
CA THR A 252 1.40 3.84 -21.05
C THR A 252 0.23 4.00 -22.00
N SER A 253 -0.90 4.46 -21.48
CA SER A 253 -2.11 4.63 -22.27
C SER A 253 -2.81 5.95 -21.98
N ILE A 254 -3.36 6.56 -23.04
CA ILE A 254 -4.22 7.74 -22.93
C ILE A 254 -5.68 7.28 -22.99
N ARG A 255 -6.46 7.73 -22.04
CA ARG A 255 -7.87 7.38 -21.90
C ARG A 255 -8.71 8.61 -21.57
N HIS A 256 -10.04 8.46 -21.66
CA HIS A 256 -10.96 9.46 -21.15
C HIS A 256 -11.89 8.86 -20.10
N THR A 257 -12.18 9.59 -19.05
CA THR A 257 -12.96 9.03 -17.93
C THR A 257 -14.42 8.77 -18.25
N LEU A 258 -15.01 9.49 -19.23
CA LEU A 258 -16.46 9.50 -19.51
C LEU A 258 -16.85 8.92 -20.86
N LYS A 259 -16.07 9.13 -21.92
CA LYS A 259 -16.37 8.74 -23.30
C LYS A 259 -15.26 7.88 -23.90
N SER A 260 -15.57 7.07 -24.91
CA SER A 260 -14.54 6.43 -25.73
C SER A 260 -13.81 7.48 -26.56
N ILE A 261 -12.55 7.25 -26.85
CA ILE A 261 -11.69 8.10 -27.67
C ILE A 261 -10.96 7.26 -28.70
N GLU A 262 -10.65 7.87 -29.85
CA GLU A 262 -9.70 7.30 -30.80
C GLU A 262 -8.29 7.68 -30.38
N HIS A 263 -7.40 6.70 -30.26
CA HIS A 263 -5.98 6.86 -29.94
C HIS A 263 -5.17 5.78 -30.66
N ASP A 264 -4.17 6.21 -31.42
CA ASP A 264 -3.30 5.34 -32.24
C ASP A 264 -4.11 4.37 -33.16
N GLY A 265 -5.19 4.88 -33.76
CA GLY A 265 -6.07 4.11 -34.67
C GLY A 265 -6.95 3.07 -34.00
N GLN A 266 -7.05 3.10 -32.67
CA GLN A 266 -7.90 2.19 -31.89
C GLN A 266 -8.91 2.95 -31.05
N THR A 267 -10.13 2.41 -30.97
CA THR A 267 -11.16 2.92 -30.03
C THR A 267 -10.84 2.42 -28.62
N VAL A 268 -10.56 3.36 -27.72
CA VAL A 268 -10.24 3.10 -26.31
C VAL A 268 -11.45 3.36 -25.44
N ASP A 269 -11.86 2.34 -24.67
CA ASP A 269 -12.99 2.42 -23.74
C ASP A 269 -12.75 3.41 -22.59
N PRO A 270 -13.84 4.04 -22.07
CA PRO A 270 -13.74 5.00 -20.99
C PRO A 270 -13.37 4.36 -19.64
N GLY A 271 -12.61 5.12 -18.87
CA GLY A 271 -12.09 4.70 -17.56
C GLY A 271 -10.74 4.02 -17.65
N PHE A 272 -10.12 3.83 -16.49
CA PHE A 272 -8.79 3.24 -16.37
C PHE A 272 -8.65 2.50 -15.03
N ASP A 273 -7.65 1.63 -14.94
CA ASP A 273 -7.32 0.89 -13.73
C ASP A 273 -6.04 1.47 -13.11
N PHE A 274 -6.09 1.87 -11.84
CA PHE A 274 -4.93 2.35 -11.11
C PHE A 274 -4.89 1.76 -9.70
N LEU A 275 -3.74 1.24 -9.27
CA LEU A 275 -3.51 0.61 -7.96
C LEU A 275 -4.57 -0.45 -7.58
N GLY A 276 -5.09 -1.16 -8.57
CA GLY A 276 -6.11 -2.18 -8.38
C GLY A 276 -7.55 -1.67 -8.30
N PHE A 277 -7.78 -0.39 -8.54
CA PHE A 277 -9.09 0.23 -8.63
C PHE A 277 -9.42 0.56 -10.08
N ASN A 278 -10.67 0.35 -10.48
CA ASN A 278 -11.22 0.85 -11.73
C ASN A 278 -11.90 2.20 -11.50
N ILE A 279 -11.52 3.20 -12.26
CA ILE A 279 -11.97 4.58 -12.14
C ILE A 279 -12.67 4.98 -13.43
N ARG A 280 -13.98 5.27 -13.35
CA ARG A 280 -14.78 5.62 -14.53
C ARG A 280 -15.86 6.64 -14.16
N SER A 281 -16.13 7.57 -15.08
CA SER A 281 -17.26 8.49 -15.02
C SER A 281 -18.40 8.00 -15.89
N TYR A 282 -19.63 8.22 -15.44
CA TYR A 282 -20.86 7.83 -16.12
C TYR A 282 -21.71 9.07 -16.35
N SER A 283 -22.26 9.24 -17.53
CA SER A 283 -23.24 10.27 -17.82
C SER A 283 -24.48 10.07 -16.95
N LYS A 284 -24.95 11.10 -16.29
CA LYS A 284 -26.13 11.06 -15.43
C LYS A 284 -26.99 12.32 -15.62
N GLY A 285 -28.27 12.14 -15.49
CA GLY A 285 -29.23 13.24 -15.44
C GLY A 285 -29.05 14.06 -14.14
N LYS A 286 -29.75 15.22 -14.10
CA LYS A 286 -29.63 16.23 -13.03
C LYS A 286 -29.71 15.67 -11.60
N HIS A 287 -30.61 14.73 -11.34
CA HIS A 287 -30.87 14.20 -9.99
C HIS A 287 -29.83 13.18 -9.49
N ARG A 288 -29.02 12.58 -10.37
CA ARG A 288 -28.01 11.55 -10.03
C ARG A 288 -26.59 11.98 -10.36
N SER A 289 -26.40 13.25 -10.68
CA SER A 289 -25.08 13.80 -10.98
C SER A 289 -24.25 14.02 -9.74
N GLY A 290 -22.92 13.95 -9.90
CA GLY A 290 -21.99 14.50 -8.92
C GLY A 290 -22.13 16.02 -8.83
N LYS A 291 -21.65 16.59 -7.73
CA LYS A 291 -21.57 18.04 -7.50
C LYS A 291 -20.12 18.45 -7.22
N THR A 292 -19.73 19.62 -7.68
CA THR A 292 -18.46 20.23 -7.26
C THR A 292 -18.51 20.58 -5.77
N PRO A 293 -17.36 20.87 -5.11
CA PRO A 293 -17.36 21.37 -3.74
C PRO A 293 -18.23 22.63 -3.51
N ARG A 294 -18.44 23.42 -4.57
CA ARG A 294 -19.33 24.62 -4.56
C ARG A 294 -20.79 24.30 -4.93
N GLY A 295 -21.18 23.02 -4.97
CA GLY A 295 -22.57 22.60 -5.23
C GLY A 295 -22.99 22.59 -6.69
N LYS A 296 -22.18 23.01 -7.68
CA LYS A 296 -22.50 22.99 -9.10
C LYS A 296 -22.62 21.54 -9.60
N ILE A 297 -23.68 21.25 -10.35
CA ILE A 297 -23.94 19.93 -10.96
C ILE A 297 -22.91 19.68 -12.07
N ILE A 298 -22.30 18.49 -12.05
CA ILE A 298 -21.20 18.11 -12.97
C ILE A 298 -21.76 17.45 -14.26
N GLY A 299 -22.99 16.90 -14.26
CA GLY A 299 -23.58 16.17 -15.39
C GLY A 299 -23.06 14.71 -15.51
N SER A 300 -22.13 14.31 -14.68
CA SER A 300 -21.57 12.95 -14.62
C SER A 300 -21.36 12.51 -13.19
N LYS A 301 -21.17 11.20 -12.97
CA LYS A 301 -20.84 10.61 -11.68
C LYS A 301 -19.64 9.70 -11.81
N THR A 302 -18.56 10.05 -11.17
CA THR A 302 -17.38 9.19 -11.09
C THR A 302 -17.60 8.10 -10.06
N LEU A 303 -17.40 6.86 -10.46
CA LEU A 303 -17.38 5.69 -9.59
C LEU A 303 -15.98 5.09 -9.58
N ILE A 304 -15.54 4.70 -8.38
CA ILE A 304 -14.33 3.94 -8.17
C ILE A 304 -14.75 2.61 -7.57
N LYS A 305 -14.35 1.51 -8.21
CA LYS A 305 -14.70 0.13 -7.84
C LYS A 305 -13.41 -0.72 -7.81
N PRO A 306 -13.41 -1.91 -7.20
CA PRO A 306 -12.33 -2.88 -7.40
C PRO A 306 -12.16 -3.18 -8.89
N SER A 307 -10.93 -3.27 -9.38
CA SER A 307 -10.71 -3.61 -10.78
C SER A 307 -11.04 -5.08 -11.07
N LYS A 308 -11.53 -5.37 -12.29
CA LYS A 308 -11.91 -6.72 -12.73
C LYS A 308 -10.78 -7.74 -12.51
N LYS A 309 -9.55 -7.33 -12.83
CA LYS A 309 -8.36 -8.14 -12.62
C LYS A 309 -8.14 -8.52 -11.15
N LYS A 310 -8.41 -7.60 -10.22
CA LYS A 310 -8.24 -7.83 -8.77
C LYS A 310 -9.39 -8.65 -8.18
N ILE A 311 -10.58 -8.55 -8.73
CA ILE A 311 -11.71 -9.44 -8.40
C ILE A 311 -11.36 -10.88 -8.78
N LEU A 312 -10.93 -11.12 -10.03
CA LEU A 312 -10.53 -12.45 -10.49
C LEU A 312 -9.38 -13.03 -9.67
N ALA A 313 -8.36 -12.21 -9.34
CA ALA A 313 -7.26 -12.65 -8.49
C ALA A 313 -7.74 -13.04 -7.07
N HIS A 314 -8.77 -12.36 -6.54
CA HIS A 314 -9.37 -12.73 -5.27
C HIS A 314 -10.11 -14.07 -5.36
N HIS A 315 -10.87 -14.30 -6.45
CA HIS A 315 -11.50 -15.59 -6.71
C HIS A 315 -10.50 -16.73 -6.73
N GLU A 316 -9.37 -16.58 -7.46
CA GLU A 316 -8.34 -17.61 -7.51
C GLU A 316 -7.68 -17.87 -6.15
N ALA A 317 -7.42 -16.83 -5.35
CA ALA A 317 -6.88 -16.99 -4.00
C ALA A 317 -7.83 -17.76 -3.06
N LEU A 318 -9.14 -17.47 -3.11
CA LEU A 318 -10.15 -18.20 -2.34
C LEU A 318 -10.25 -19.66 -2.80
N LYS A 319 -10.27 -19.89 -4.12
CA LYS A 319 -10.36 -21.20 -4.74
C LYS A 319 -9.15 -22.08 -4.41
N GLU A 320 -7.94 -21.52 -4.43
CA GLU A 320 -6.71 -22.22 -4.04
C GLU A 320 -6.78 -22.70 -2.59
N VAL A 321 -7.13 -21.80 -1.65
CA VAL A 321 -7.28 -22.16 -0.24
C VAL A 321 -8.34 -23.25 -0.04
N ILE A 322 -9.49 -23.17 -0.71
CA ILE A 322 -10.54 -24.19 -0.61
C ILE A 322 -10.07 -25.53 -1.19
N LYS A 323 -9.35 -25.50 -2.32
CA LYS A 323 -8.78 -26.69 -2.98
C LYS A 323 -7.76 -27.39 -2.08
N ASP A 324 -6.86 -26.63 -1.46
CA ASP A 324 -5.81 -27.17 -0.58
C ASP A 324 -6.37 -27.71 0.74
N ASN A 325 -7.57 -27.28 1.11
CA ASN A 325 -8.25 -27.66 2.34
C ASN A 325 -9.48 -28.56 2.11
N LYS A 326 -9.49 -29.38 1.05
CA LYS A 326 -10.61 -30.30 0.73
C LYS A 326 -10.98 -31.23 1.87
N LYS A 327 -10.00 -31.70 2.64
CA LYS A 327 -10.18 -32.64 3.77
C LYS A 327 -10.09 -31.98 5.15
N ALA A 328 -9.76 -30.70 5.24
CA ALA A 328 -9.57 -29.99 6.49
C ALA A 328 -10.90 -29.84 7.28
N PRO A 329 -10.87 -29.78 8.62
CA PRO A 329 -12.03 -29.39 9.43
C PRO A 329 -12.59 -28.03 9.00
N GLN A 330 -13.89 -27.83 9.16
CA GLN A 330 -14.57 -26.59 8.76
C GLN A 330 -13.99 -25.36 9.45
N ALA A 331 -13.75 -25.42 10.75
CA ALA A 331 -13.17 -24.31 11.52
C ALA A 331 -11.78 -23.91 10.99
N ALA A 332 -10.95 -24.88 10.61
CA ALA A 332 -9.63 -24.62 10.03
C ALA A 332 -9.73 -23.92 8.65
N LEU A 333 -10.71 -24.32 7.83
CA LEU A 333 -10.96 -23.63 6.55
C LEU A 333 -11.43 -22.18 6.78
N ILE A 334 -12.35 -21.95 7.71
CA ILE A 334 -12.82 -20.61 8.09
C ILE A 334 -11.65 -19.74 8.56
N ALA A 335 -10.79 -20.27 9.43
CA ALA A 335 -9.62 -19.56 9.95
C ALA A 335 -8.65 -19.12 8.85
N ARG A 336 -8.55 -19.87 7.73
CA ARG A 336 -7.70 -19.53 6.57
C ARG A 336 -8.37 -18.56 5.60
N LEU A 337 -9.69 -18.64 5.42
CA LEU A 337 -10.44 -17.77 4.50
C LEU A 337 -10.65 -16.37 5.08
N ASN A 338 -10.99 -16.26 6.37
CA ASN A 338 -11.31 -14.97 7.00
C ASN A 338 -10.23 -13.90 6.84
N PRO A 339 -8.92 -14.16 7.03
CA PRO A 339 -7.89 -13.15 6.82
C PRO A 339 -7.84 -12.63 5.38
N ILE A 340 -8.05 -13.50 4.38
CA ILE A 340 -8.04 -13.15 2.96
C ILE A 340 -9.24 -12.25 2.63
N ILE A 341 -10.43 -12.66 3.08
CA ILE A 341 -11.68 -11.91 2.86
C ILE A 341 -11.59 -10.53 3.54
N LEU A 342 -11.22 -10.51 4.82
CA LEU A 342 -11.11 -9.27 5.60
C LEU A 342 -10.04 -8.33 5.02
N GLY A 343 -8.88 -8.85 4.63
CA GLY A 343 -7.81 -8.07 4.00
C GLY A 343 -8.28 -7.41 2.71
N TRP A 344 -8.94 -8.17 1.84
CA TRP A 344 -9.49 -7.68 0.57
C TRP A 344 -10.61 -6.66 0.79
N CYS A 345 -11.56 -6.95 1.66
CA CYS A 345 -12.66 -6.04 2.00
C CYS A 345 -12.14 -4.74 2.61
N ASN A 346 -11.18 -4.79 3.53
CA ASN A 346 -10.59 -3.60 4.15
C ASN A 346 -9.88 -2.70 3.12
N TYR A 347 -9.23 -3.28 2.11
CA TYR A 347 -8.60 -2.51 1.05
C TYR A 347 -9.63 -1.78 0.18
N TYR A 348 -10.75 -2.41 -0.17
CA TYR A 348 -11.73 -1.85 -1.07
C TYR A 348 -12.93 -1.15 -0.40
N ARG A 349 -13.05 -1.18 0.92
CA ARG A 349 -14.16 -0.53 1.66
C ARG A 349 -14.21 0.99 1.53
N THR A 350 -13.17 1.61 0.98
CA THR A 350 -13.06 3.07 0.84
C THR A 350 -13.81 3.63 -0.36
N VAL A 351 -14.24 2.77 -1.28
CA VAL A 351 -14.83 3.12 -2.57
C VAL A 351 -16.21 2.48 -2.78
N ALA A 352 -16.82 2.61 -3.96
CA ALA A 352 -18.13 2.08 -4.27
C ALA A 352 -18.13 0.56 -4.49
N SER A 353 -17.85 -0.21 -3.42
CA SER A 353 -17.64 -1.67 -3.49
C SER A 353 -18.81 -2.50 -2.99
N LYS A 354 -19.91 -1.91 -2.51
CA LYS A 354 -21.00 -2.67 -1.86
C LYS A 354 -21.63 -3.73 -2.78
N GLU A 355 -21.88 -3.37 -4.04
CA GLU A 355 -22.39 -4.30 -5.06
C GLU A 355 -21.38 -5.44 -5.33
N THR A 356 -20.09 -5.09 -5.44
CA THR A 356 -19.03 -6.08 -5.62
C THR A 356 -18.96 -7.02 -4.41
N PHE A 357 -19.02 -6.50 -3.19
CA PHE A 357 -19.03 -7.33 -1.98
C PHE A 357 -20.21 -8.30 -1.92
N ALA A 358 -21.39 -7.85 -2.35
CA ALA A 358 -22.56 -8.73 -2.43
C ALA A 358 -22.36 -9.85 -3.49
N SER A 359 -21.80 -9.52 -4.65
CA SER A 359 -21.47 -10.51 -5.68
C SER A 359 -20.44 -11.53 -5.19
N GLU A 360 -19.41 -11.09 -4.46
CA GLU A 360 -18.38 -11.97 -3.91
C GLU A 360 -18.95 -12.99 -2.90
N ASN A 361 -19.97 -12.63 -2.15
CA ASN A 361 -20.67 -13.59 -1.28
C ASN A 361 -21.26 -14.76 -2.09
N ASN A 362 -21.89 -14.48 -3.24
CA ASN A 362 -22.48 -15.50 -4.10
C ASN A 362 -21.39 -16.42 -4.70
N VAL A 363 -20.28 -15.83 -5.13
CA VAL A 363 -19.15 -16.59 -5.67
C VAL A 363 -18.57 -17.52 -4.60
N LEU A 364 -18.32 -17.01 -3.41
CA LEU A 364 -17.79 -17.78 -2.28
C LEU A 364 -18.77 -18.88 -1.84
N TRP A 365 -20.07 -18.56 -1.79
CA TRP A 365 -21.10 -19.57 -1.48
C TRP A 365 -21.09 -20.74 -2.45
N ASN A 366 -20.97 -20.47 -3.76
CA ASN A 366 -20.87 -21.53 -4.78
C ASN A 366 -19.61 -22.38 -4.61
N MET A 367 -18.47 -21.77 -4.27
CA MET A 367 -17.22 -22.50 -3.99
C MET A 367 -17.37 -23.43 -2.77
N LEU A 368 -18.00 -22.95 -1.70
CA LEU A 368 -18.23 -23.72 -0.46
C LEU A 368 -19.29 -24.80 -0.65
N ARG A 369 -20.31 -24.54 -1.48
CA ARG A 369 -21.27 -25.56 -1.90
C ARG A 369 -20.54 -26.71 -2.63
N ALA A 370 -19.66 -26.40 -3.57
CA ALA A 370 -18.84 -27.41 -4.27
C ALA A 370 -17.93 -28.17 -3.31
N TRP A 371 -17.30 -27.48 -2.34
CA TRP A 371 -16.51 -28.11 -1.28
C TRP A 371 -17.34 -29.10 -0.45
N THR A 372 -18.58 -28.75 -0.10
CA THR A 372 -19.52 -29.62 0.62
C THR A 372 -19.93 -30.83 -0.21
N VAL A 373 -20.23 -30.63 -1.51
CA VAL A 373 -20.57 -31.72 -2.44
C VAL A 373 -19.44 -32.76 -2.54
N ASN A 374 -18.22 -32.32 -2.61
CA ASN A 374 -17.05 -33.21 -2.68
C ASN A 374 -16.82 -34.02 -1.38
N ARG A 375 -17.47 -33.67 -0.29
CA ARG A 375 -17.35 -34.32 1.02
C ARG A 375 -18.55 -35.20 1.38
N LYS A 376 -19.64 -35.08 0.64
CA LYS A 376 -20.84 -35.88 0.90
C LYS A 376 -20.67 -37.33 0.47
N LYS A 377 -21.30 -38.27 1.17
CA LYS A 377 -21.45 -39.66 0.70
C LYS A 377 -22.36 -39.67 -0.53
N LYS A 378 -22.13 -40.62 -1.46
CA LYS A 378 -22.89 -40.70 -2.73
C LYS A 378 -24.41 -40.67 -2.56
N LYS A 379 -24.95 -41.36 -1.55
CA LYS A 379 -26.39 -41.44 -1.26
C LYS A 379 -26.98 -40.26 -0.44
N THR A 380 -26.17 -39.36 0.08
CA THR A 380 -26.66 -38.23 0.91
C THR A 380 -27.27 -37.15 0.02
N PRO A 381 -28.53 -36.70 0.23
CA PRO A 381 -29.12 -35.58 -0.47
C PRO A 381 -28.29 -34.31 -0.29
N LEU A 382 -28.27 -33.45 -1.32
CA LEU A 382 -27.49 -32.21 -1.26
C LEU A 382 -27.90 -31.30 -0.10
N TYR A 383 -29.17 -31.19 0.15
CA TYR A 383 -29.73 -30.35 1.20
C TYR A 383 -29.21 -30.78 2.61
N GLU A 384 -29.22 -32.08 2.90
CA GLU A 384 -28.71 -32.62 4.15
C GLU A 384 -27.19 -32.40 4.29
N ALA A 385 -26.45 -32.59 3.18
CA ALA A 385 -25.01 -32.33 3.15
C ALA A 385 -24.70 -30.86 3.44
N LEU A 386 -25.50 -29.94 2.89
CA LEU A 386 -25.35 -28.50 3.15
C LEU A 386 -25.68 -28.17 4.61
N ARG A 387 -26.77 -28.70 5.19
CA ARG A 387 -27.15 -28.46 6.60
C ARG A 387 -26.10 -28.89 7.61
N LYS A 388 -25.21 -29.82 7.24
CA LYS A 388 -24.08 -30.20 8.07
C LYS A 388 -23.05 -29.09 8.28
N TYR A 389 -22.89 -28.20 7.29
CA TYR A 389 -21.87 -27.16 7.28
C TYR A 389 -22.43 -25.75 7.31
N PHE A 390 -23.70 -25.59 6.98
CA PHE A 390 -24.41 -24.34 7.01
C PHE A 390 -25.57 -24.40 8.01
N SER A 391 -25.65 -23.44 8.87
CA SER A 391 -26.70 -23.33 9.90
C SER A 391 -27.26 -21.92 9.98
N TYR A 392 -28.32 -21.73 10.74
CA TYR A 392 -28.84 -20.40 11.04
C TYR A 392 -27.84 -19.67 11.94
N GLY A 393 -27.40 -18.50 11.53
CA GLY A 393 -26.41 -17.72 12.25
C GLY A 393 -26.50 -16.24 11.94
N LYS A 394 -25.47 -15.51 12.25
CA LYS A 394 -25.36 -14.05 12.08
C LYS A 394 -25.82 -13.54 10.69
N TYR A 395 -25.62 -14.34 9.64
CA TYR A 395 -25.90 -13.96 8.25
C TYR A 395 -27.11 -14.69 7.66
N GLY A 396 -27.98 -15.24 8.51
CA GLY A 396 -29.20 -15.93 8.13
C GLY A 396 -29.05 -17.45 8.04
N LYS A 397 -29.96 -18.08 7.28
CA LYS A 397 -30.18 -19.53 7.22
C LYS A 397 -28.97 -20.35 6.70
N TRP A 398 -28.14 -19.75 5.88
CA TRP A 398 -27.02 -20.40 5.18
C TRP A 398 -25.68 -19.80 5.58
N THR A 399 -25.48 -19.59 6.88
CA THR A 399 -24.19 -19.15 7.42
C THR A 399 -23.23 -20.34 7.52
N PHE A 400 -22.05 -20.21 6.89
CA PHE A 400 -20.99 -21.22 6.98
C PHE A 400 -20.24 -21.00 8.30
N GLN A 401 -20.56 -21.84 9.28
CA GLN A 401 -20.06 -21.65 10.65
C GLN A 401 -19.96 -22.98 11.43
N THR A 402 -19.15 -22.94 12.47
CA THR A 402 -19.10 -23.93 13.56
C THR A 402 -19.42 -23.21 14.88
N GLU A 403 -19.45 -23.92 16.00
CA GLU A 403 -19.59 -23.31 17.33
C GLU A 403 -18.46 -22.32 17.63
N GLU A 404 -17.25 -22.61 17.15
CA GLU A 404 -16.03 -21.83 17.43
C GLU A 404 -15.72 -20.74 16.37
N ALA A 405 -16.21 -20.88 15.14
CA ALA A 405 -15.79 -20.04 14.02
C ALA A 405 -16.93 -19.74 13.05
N VAL A 406 -17.02 -18.48 12.64
CA VAL A 406 -17.96 -17.99 11.63
C VAL A 406 -17.20 -17.41 10.44
N LEU A 407 -17.58 -17.81 9.22
CA LEU A 407 -17.02 -17.23 7.99
C LEU A 407 -17.51 -15.80 7.82
N TYR A 408 -16.57 -14.89 7.57
CA TYR A 408 -16.90 -13.49 7.31
C TYR A 408 -17.53 -13.30 5.93
N TYR A 409 -18.65 -12.57 5.85
CA TYR A 409 -19.30 -12.23 4.60
C TYR A 409 -18.84 -10.87 4.10
N HIS A 410 -18.37 -10.81 2.85
CA HIS A 410 -17.89 -9.57 2.22
C HIS A 410 -18.89 -8.42 2.34
N ALA A 411 -20.19 -8.71 2.13
CA ALA A 411 -21.27 -7.72 2.17
C ALA A 411 -21.49 -7.08 3.55
N GLU A 412 -20.98 -7.68 4.63
CA GLU A 412 -21.01 -7.08 5.97
C GLU A 412 -20.05 -5.92 6.14
N THR A 413 -19.09 -5.80 5.21
CA THR A 413 -18.13 -4.71 5.26
C THR A 413 -18.79 -3.37 4.99
N GLU A 414 -18.73 -2.49 5.98
CA GLU A 414 -19.21 -1.11 5.84
C GLU A 414 -18.30 -0.32 4.91
N ILE A 415 -18.90 0.49 4.04
CA ILE A 415 -18.16 1.45 3.21
C ILE A 415 -17.76 2.65 4.08
N LYS A 416 -16.46 2.90 4.17
CA LYS A 416 -15.90 3.97 4.97
C LYS A 416 -14.98 4.85 4.11
N ARG A 417 -15.37 6.09 3.89
CA ARG A 417 -14.57 7.03 3.09
C ARG A 417 -13.20 7.26 3.70
N HIS A 418 -12.18 7.21 2.86
CA HIS A 418 -10.82 7.52 3.26
C HIS A 418 -10.63 9.03 3.44
N GLN A 419 -9.97 9.42 4.53
CA GLN A 419 -9.57 10.81 4.76
C GLN A 419 -8.20 11.03 4.14
N LEU A 420 -8.13 11.96 3.18
CA LEU A 420 -6.89 12.28 2.49
C LEU A 420 -5.85 12.89 3.44
N VAL A 421 -4.60 12.55 3.21
CA VAL A 421 -3.48 13.25 3.83
C VAL A 421 -3.40 14.68 3.28
N LYS A 422 -3.06 15.64 4.14
CA LYS A 422 -2.76 17.01 3.70
C LYS A 422 -1.51 16.96 2.81
N PRO A 423 -1.50 17.64 1.65
CA PRO A 423 -0.38 17.57 0.70
C PRO A 423 0.98 17.86 1.34
N ASP A 424 1.04 18.92 2.15
CA ASP A 424 2.26 19.46 2.72
C ASP A 424 2.58 18.90 4.12
N ALA A 425 1.78 17.93 4.62
CA ALA A 425 2.03 17.32 5.91
C ALA A 425 3.13 16.27 5.82
N SER A 426 4.07 16.33 6.75
CA SER A 426 5.12 15.34 6.98
C SER A 426 4.95 14.69 8.35
N PRO A 427 5.14 13.38 8.51
CA PRO A 427 5.16 12.74 9.83
C PRO A 427 6.21 13.33 10.79
N TYR A 428 7.15 14.09 10.26
CA TYR A 428 8.25 14.72 10.96
C TYR A 428 8.04 16.23 11.19
N ASP A 429 6.84 16.77 10.87
CA ASP A 429 6.48 18.21 11.02
C ASP A 429 6.15 18.64 12.45
N GLY A 430 6.25 17.72 13.42
CA GLY A 430 5.91 17.98 14.83
C GLY A 430 4.40 18.03 15.12
N ASN A 431 3.54 17.90 14.12
CA ASN A 431 2.09 17.93 14.32
C ASN A 431 1.55 16.55 14.75
N TRP A 432 2.03 16.08 15.91
CA TRP A 432 1.70 14.78 16.47
C TRP A 432 0.20 14.56 16.65
N THR A 433 -0.55 15.62 17.00
CA THR A 433 -2.00 15.56 17.14
C THR A 433 -2.70 15.23 15.83
N TYR A 434 -2.26 15.80 14.71
CA TYR A 434 -2.79 15.46 13.38
C TYR A 434 -2.50 14.01 13.03
N TRP A 435 -1.27 13.57 13.19
CA TRP A 435 -0.85 12.23 12.79
C TRP A 435 -1.46 11.13 13.64
N SER A 436 -1.56 11.32 14.96
CA SER A 436 -2.21 10.34 15.85
C SER A 436 -3.72 10.22 15.58
N LYS A 437 -4.42 11.35 15.34
CA LYS A 437 -5.84 11.35 14.91
C LYS A 437 -6.00 10.65 13.57
N ARG A 438 -5.14 10.97 12.59
CA ARG A 438 -5.15 10.32 11.28
C ARG A 438 -4.97 8.81 11.39
N ARG A 439 -4.04 8.35 12.20
CA ARG A 439 -3.82 6.92 12.44
C ARG A 439 -5.06 6.22 12.98
N GLY A 440 -5.77 6.83 13.94
CA GLY A 440 -7.03 6.31 14.46
C GLY A 440 -8.18 6.27 13.44
N THR A 441 -8.13 7.07 12.39
CA THR A 441 -9.14 7.11 11.31
C THR A 441 -8.70 6.41 10.04
N TYR A 442 -7.43 6.02 9.95
CA TYR A 442 -6.87 5.37 8.77
C TYR A 442 -7.55 4.03 8.49
N THR A 443 -7.97 3.81 7.24
CA THR A 443 -8.75 2.63 6.84
C THR A 443 -8.02 1.30 6.99
N GLY A 444 -6.69 1.31 6.95
CA GLY A 444 -5.84 0.15 7.20
C GLY A 444 -5.62 -0.18 8.69
N THR A 445 -6.03 0.72 9.60
CA THR A 445 -5.90 0.46 11.03
C THR A 445 -7.00 -0.49 11.50
N PRO A 446 -6.68 -1.61 12.19
CA PRO A 446 -7.68 -2.51 12.73
C PRO A 446 -8.70 -1.77 13.60
N ALA A 447 -9.98 -2.15 13.50
CA ALA A 447 -11.08 -1.45 14.18
C ALA A 447 -10.85 -1.33 15.68
N ARG A 448 -10.29 -2.38 16.32
CA ARG A 448 -9.96 -2.41 17.74
C ARG A 448 -8.92 -1.35 18.10
N VAL A 449 -7.83 -1.28 17.34
CA VAL A 449 -6.77 -0.27 17.51
C VAL A 449 -7.32 1.13 17.26
N SER A 450 -8.08 1.32 16.18
CA SER A 450 -8.71 2.61 15.84
C SER A 450 -9.60 3.13 16.98
N ARG A 451 -10.40 2.26 17.61
CA ARG A 451 -11.28 2.62 18.74
C ARG A 451 -10.48 3.01 19.98
N LEU A 452 -9.41 2.27 20.29
CA LEU A 452 -8.53 2.58 21.43
C LEU A 452 -7.77 3.88 21.21
N LEU A 453 -7.19 4.10 20.02
CA LEU A 453 -6.52 5.36 19.69
C LEU A 453 -7.44 6.57 19.83
N LYS A 454 -8.72 6.45 19.43
CA LYS A 454 -9.71 7.51 19.64
C LYS A 454 -9.99 7.76 21.12
N LYS A 455 -10.21 6.69 21.91
CA LYS A 455 -10.43 6.76 23.37
C LYS A 455 -9.25 7.45 24.06
N GLN A 456 -8.02 7.13 23.65
CA GLN A 456 -6.77 7.62 24.24
C GLN A 456 -6.28 8.94 23.61
N LYS A 457 -7.05 9.56 22.70
CA LYS A 457 -6.68 10.80 21.97
C LYS A 457 -5.34 10.70 21.24
N GLY A 458 -4.94 9.47 20.83
CA GLY A 458 -3.68 9.19 20.14
C GLY A 458 -2.43 9.24 21.02
N ILE A 459 -2.57 9.08 22.33
CA ILE A 459 -1.48 9.11 23.31
C ILE A 459 -1.32 7.71 23.93
N CYS A 460 -0.09 7.25 24.05
CA CYS A 460 0.24 6.04 24.78
C CYS A 460 0.07 6.26 26.30
N PRO A 461 -0.75 5.47 27.01
CA PRO A 461 -0.96 5.66 28.47
C PRO A 461 0.30 5.45 29.30
N GLN A 462 1.27 4.65 28.83
CA GLN A 462 2.49 4.32 29.55
C GLN A 462 3.53 5.44 29.49
N CYS A 463 3.95 5.86 28.29
CA CYS A 463 5.03 6.84 28.10
C CYS A 463 4.51 8.27 27.86
N LYS A 464 3.19 8.48 27.74
CA LYS A 464 2.53 9.77 27.48
C LYS A 464 2.90 10.43 26.15
N GLN A 465 3.59 9.71 25.26
CA GLN A 465 3.95 10.19 23.92
C GLN A 465 2.83 9.90 22.90
N HIS A 466 2.73 10.74 21.90
CA HIS A 466 1.82 10.51 20.78
C HIS A 466 2.27 9.35 19.90
N PHE A 467 1.31 8.59 19.37
CA PHE A 467 1.61 7.59 18.33
C PHE A 467 1.92 8.24 17.00
N THR A 468 3.06 7.88 16.42
CA THR A 468 3.49 8.30 15.08
C THR A 468 3.07 7.28 14.00
N PRO A 469 3.07 7.62 12.71
CA PRO A 469 2.74 6.67 11.64
C PRO A 469 3.60 5.40 11.61
N GLU A 470 4.83 5.48 12.08
CA GLU A 470 5.80 4.37 12.05
C GLU A 470 5.77 3.48 13.30
N ASP A 471 5.09 3.90 14.37
CA ASP A 471 5.06 3.14 15.61
C ASP A 471 4.36 1.80 15.44
N LEU A 472 4.91 0.77 16.05
CA LEU A 472 4.25 -0.50 16.22
C LEU A 472 3.32 -0.41 17.43
N ILE A 473 2.01 -0.49 17.16
CA ILE A 473 0.97 -0.44 18.19
C ILE A 473 0.54 -1.84 18.55
N GLU A 474 0.53 -2.12 19.84
CA GLU A 474 0.00 -3.36 20.40
C GLU A 474 -1.20 -3.09 21.28
N VAL A 475 -2.18 -4.00 21.23
CA VAL A 475 -3.36 -3.95 22.10
C VAL A 475 -3.06 -4.78 23.32
N ASP A 476 -3.15 -4.15 24.46
CA ASP A 476 -2.83 -4.73 25.76
C ASP A 476 -4.02 -4.68 26.71
N HIS A 477 -4.05 -5.57 27.71
CA HIS A 477 -5.01 -5.56 28.80
C HIS A 477 -4.46 -4.70 29.95
N ILE A 478 -5.24 -3.72 30.43
CA ILE A 478 -4.87 -2.90 31.59
C ILE A 478 -4.63 -3.81 32.79
N ILE A 479 -5.60 -4.67 33.08
CA ILE A 479 -5.47 -5.79 34.02
C ILE A 479 -5.20 -7.04 33.19
N PRO A 480 -4.06 -7.75 33.37
CA PRO A 480 -3.73 -8.95 32.63
C PRO A 480 -4.82 -10.04 32.74
N LYS A 481 -4.97 -10.85 31.69
CA LYS A 481 -5.90 -12.00 31.71
C LYS A 481 -5.57 -13.01 32.80
N SER A 482 -4.28 -13.22 33.09
CA SER A 482 -3.79 -14.06 34.19
C SER A 482 -4.31 -13.59 35.57
N LYS A 483 -4.61 -12.29 35.70
CA LYS A 483 -5.17 -11.66 36.91
C LYS A 483 -6.68 -11.41 36.83
N GLY A 484 -7.42 -12.17 35.98
CA GLY A 484 -8.86 -12.05 35.81
C GLY A 484 -9.34 -10.88 34.93
N GLY A 485 -8.46 -10.22 34.22
CA GLY A 485 -8.82 -9.13 33.32
C GLY A 485 -9.67 -9.58 32.12
N LEU A 486 -10.82 -8.91 31.92
CA LEU A 486 -11.77 -9.24 30.86
C LEU A 486 -11.31 -8.65 29.51
N ASP A 487 -11.65 -9.31 28.39
CA ASP A 487 -11.38 -8.83 27.01
C ASP A 487 -12.42 -7.79 26.55
N THR A 488 -12.62 -6.75 27.35
CA THR A 488 -13.55 -5.65 27.09
C THR A 488 -12.81 -4.36 26.80
N TYR A 489 -13.43 -3.42 26.05
CA TYR A 489 -12.81 -2.14 25.72
C TYR A 489 -12.47 -1.27 26.95
N ASN A 490 -13.07 -1.52 28.11
CA ASN A 490 -12.73 -0.81 29.32
C ASN A 490 -11.41 -1.30 29.92
N ASN A 491 -11.09 -2.57 29.71
CA ASN A 491 -9.83 -3.18 30.14
C ASN A 491 -8.77 -3.24 29.03
N LEU A 492 -9.00 -2.62 27.87
CA LEU A 492 -8.05 -2.61 26.77
C LEU A 492 -7.42 -1.23 26.58
N GLN A 493 -6.15 -1.24 26.20
CA GLN A 493 -5.37 -0.07 25.84
C GLN A 493 -4.48 -0.33 24.62
N ALA A 494 -4.17 0.74 23.88
CA ALA A 494 -3.16 0.71 22.83
C ALA A 494 -1.84 1.22 23.41
N LEU A 495 -0.76 0.48 23.26
CA LEU A 495 0.58 0.83 23.72
C LEU A 495 1.56 0.83 22.53
N HIS A 496 2.64 1.61 22.62
CA HIS A 496 3.80 1.35 21.79
C HIS A 496 4.36 -0.04 22.13
N ARG A 497 4.89 -0.74 21.16
CA ARG A 497 5.45 -2.08 21.36
C ARG A 497 6.46 -2.15 22.51
N HIS A 498 7.41 -1.20 22.58
CA HIS A 498 8.39 -1.15 23.66
C HIS A 498 7.75 -0.90 25.04
N CYS A 499 6.67 -0.10 25.09
CA CYS A 499 5.91 0.13 26.32
C CYS A 499 5.12 -1.13 26.74
N HIS A 500 4.57 -1.87 25.78
CA HIS A 500 3.92 -3.16 26.03
C HIS A 500 4.90 -4.20 26.55
N GLU A 501 6.09 -4.31 25.91
CA GLU A 501 7.14 -5.21 26.37
C GLU A 501 7.63 -4.88 27.80
N ALA A 502 7.79 -3.58 28.13
CA ALA A 502 8.15 -3.14 29.47
C ALA A 502 7.08 -3.45 30.52
N LYS A 503 5.79 -3.18 30.20
CA LYS A 503 4.67 -3.49 31.06
C LYS A 503 4.55 -5.00 31.29
N SER A 504 4.64 -5.82 30.23
CA SER A 504 4.56 -7.28 30.35
C SER A 504 5.63 -7.86 31.27
N LYS A 505 6.86 -7.34 31.22
CA LYS A 505 7.92 -7.74 32.16
C LYS A 505 7.54 -7.43 33.61
N ASN A 506 7.00 -6.25 33.86
CA ASN A 506 6.58 -5.87 35.22
C ASN A 506 5.38 -6.73 35.68
N ASP A 507 4.42 -7.02 34.80
CA ASP A 507 3.29 -7.88 35.13
C ASP A 507 3.75 -9.30 35.53
N TYR A 508 4.83 -9.84 34.90
CA TYR A 508 5.43 -11.13 35.25
C TYR A 508 6.28 -11.08 36.53
N LEU A 509 7.02 -9.99 36.78
CA LEU A 509 7.87 -9.88 37.97
C LEU A 509 7.09 -9.82 39.28
N TYR A 510 5.88 -9.26 39.25
CA TYR A 510 4.98 -9.25 40.43
C TYR A 510 4.39 -10.64 40.77
N ASP A 511 4.42 -11.61 39.85
CA ASP A 511 3.91 -12.97 40.11
C ASP A 511 4.94 -13.87 40.82
N TRP A 512 6.18 -13.44 41.04
CA TRP A 512 7.23 -14.17 41.75
C TRP A 512 7.41 -13.74 43.23
N HIS A 513 6.59 -12.78 43.68
CA HIS A 513 6.63 -12.26 45.06
C HIS A 513 5.31 -12.48 45.83
N LEU A 514 4.42 -13.30 45.32
CA LEU A 514 3.25 -13.84 45.99
C LEU A 514 3.33 -15.37 46.05
#